data_87fb8b4e014e7347709088795bc7ea21
#
_entry.id   87fb8b4e014e7347709088795bc7ea21
#
_cell.length_a   1.000
_cell.length_b   1.000
_cell.length_c   1.000
_cell.angle_alpha   90.00
_cell.angle_beta   90.00
_cell.angle_gamma   90.00
#
_symmetry.space_group_name_H-M   'P 1'
#
loop_
_entity.id
_entity.type
_entity.pdbx_description
1 polymer ?
#
loop_
_entity_poly.entity_id
_entity_poly.type
_entity_poly.pdbx_seq_one_letter_code
_entity_poly.pdbx_strand_id
1 'polypeptide(L)'
;MTRITRLIIALLLTTVSLFGQNEFKRVGKSGFGFLKISPSARAAGMGDAFTAVANDVTAIFYNPAGLTNIESFDFSFNHTDWIVNSSIISGVVAMPFGRSGNLGLSFIKFDTEDFEETTVLEPEGTGRTIQAGDIALALAYALKLTDNLSFGFKAQYIEETIDIDKAKAITADFSTYYRTGFRDLTLAMIMKNFGPEAKFLSDKFKLPLYFNINTAMSLIGEQGSAFQWLVSAESAFATDYRDRYHLGTEIWIADLVAVRGGYKFFYDTEDWTVGAGLKLGVGSREIIIDVAYSNFVEYFDPPLRFSIGGSF
;
A
#
# COMPACT_ATOMS: atom_id res chain seq x y z
N MET A 1 27.20 23.23 9.95
CA MET A 1 26.02 22.50 10.45
C MET A 1 25.25 23.43 11.39
N THR A 2 24.05 23.80 10.95
CA THR A 2 23.17 24.71 11.74
C THR A 2 22.63 24.00 12.98
N ARG A 3 22.23 24.75 14.01
CA ARG A 3 21.61 24.21 15.24
C ARG A 3 20.39 23.31 14.91
N ILE A 4 19.67 23.63 13.86
CA ILE A 4 18.51 22.88 13.38
C ILE A 4 18.92 21.47 12.86
N THR A 5 20.02 21.36 12.12
CA THR A 5 20.53 20.07 11.62
C THR A 5 20.94 19.15 12.77
N ARG A 6 21.52 19.71 13.86
CA ARG A 6 21.88 18.93 15.06
C ARG A 6 20.64 18.49 15.85
N LEU A 7 19.59 19.31 15.90
CA LEU A 7 18.32 18.96 16.53
C LEU A 7 17.58 17.84 15.77
N ILE A 8 17.57 17.89 14.45
CA ILE A 8 16.97 16.83 13.61
C ILE A 8 17.74 15.51 13.77
N ILE A 9 19.07 15.56 13.77
CA ILE A 9 19.91 14.37 14.00
C ILE A 9 19.72 13.81 15.42
N ALA A 10 19.62 14.69 16.44
CA ALA A 10 19.35 14.29 17.81
C ALA A 10 17.96 13.68 17.97
N LEU A 11 16.94 14.22 17.29
CA LEU A 11 15.57 13.68 17.29
C LEU A 11 15.52 12.30 16.60
N LEU A 12 16.23 12.13 15.48
CA LEU A 12 16.38 10.85 14.79
C LEU A 12 17.14 9.80 15.63
N LEU A 13 18.15 10.22 16.40
CA LEU A 13 18.91 9.32 17.27
C LEU A 13 18.15 8.94 18.55
N THR A 14 17.27 9.77 19.06
CA THR A 14 16.43 9.44 20.24
C THR A 14 15.29 8.50 19.91
N THR A 15 14.80 8.46 18.67
CA THR A 15 13.80 7.47 18.24
C THR A 15 14.37 6.06 18.17
N VAL A 16 15.66 5.88 17.91
CA VAL A 16 16.32 4.56 17.86
C VAL A 16 16.43 3.92 19.25
N SER A 17 16.39 4.69 20.33
CA SER A 17 16.54 4.17 21.71
C SER A 17 15.22 3.69 22.36
N LEU A 18 14.08 3.88 21.70
CA LEU A 18 12.75 3.47 22.18
C LEU A 18 12.36 2.04 21.77
N PHE A 19 13.24 1.32 21.09
CA PHE A 19 13.03 -0.08 20.75
C PHE A 19 13.20 -0.98 21.99
N GLY A 20 12.27 -0.85 22.90
CA GLY A 20 12.13 -1.72 24.06
C GLY A 20 11.70 -3.11 23.61
N GLN A 21 12.53 -4.06 23.93
CA GLN A 21 12.35 -5.49 23.75
C GLN A 21 11.03 -5.97 24.32
N ASN A 22 10.16 -6.54 23.47
CA ASN A 22 9.26 -7.60 23.83
C ASN A 22 9.01 -8.47 22.59
N GLU A 23 9.70 -9.58 22.51
CA GLU A 23 9.53 -10.62 21.50
C GLU A 23 8.19 -11.37 21.68
N PHE A 24 7.08 -10.67 21.70
CA PHE A 24 5.80 -11.36 21.61
C PHE A 24 5.40 -11.47 20.15
N LYS A 25 5.75 -12.59 19.49
CA LYS A 25 5.32 -12.88 18.12
C LYS A 25 3.81 -13.09 18.08
N ARG A 26 3.10 -12.08 17.61
CA ARG A 26 1.63 -12.12 17.40
C ARG A 26 1.28 -12.64 15.99
N VAL A 27 1.96 -13.66 15.50
CA VAL A 27 1.84 -14.14 14.12
C VAL A 27 0.56 -14.97 13.94
N GLY A 28 -0.11 -14.81 12.79
CA GLY A 28 -1.19 -15.70 12.35
C GLY A 28 -2.53 -15.54 13.07
N LYS A 29 -2.84 -14.37 13.63
CA LYS A 29 -4.09 -14.11 14.38
C LYS A 29 -5.18 -13.40 13.59
N SER A 30 -4.93 -13.02 12.33
CA SER A 30 -5.89 -12.38 11.44
C SER A 30 -6.06 -13.17 10.14
N GLY A 31 -7.27 -13.17 9.58
CA GLY A 31 -7.55 -13.63 8.22
C GLY A 31 -7.39 -12.49 7.20
N PHE A 32 -7.80 -12.74 5.97
CA PHE A 32 -7.69 -11.82 4.84
C PHE A 32 -6.26 -11.32 4.62
N GLY A 33 -5.30 -12.25 4.61
CA GLY A 33 -3.86 -11.97 4.50
C GLY A 33 -3.48 -11.16 3.28
N PHE A 34 -4.21 -11.29 2.18
CA PHE A 34 -3.98 -10.58 0.92
C PHE A 34 -4.08 -9.05 1.05
N LEU A 35 -4.84 -8.52 2.02
CA LEU A 35 -4.93 -7.08 2.31
C LEU A 35 -3.62 -6.46 2.81
N LYS A 36 -2.64 -7.30 3.16
CA LYS A 36 -1.30 -6.89 3.59
C LYS A 36 -0.34 -6.72 2.42
N ILE A 37 -0.71 -7.21 1.24
CA ILE A 37 0.15 -7.18 0.06
C ILE A 37 -0.08 -5.86 -0.66
N SER A 38 1.02 -5.17 -0.95
CA SER A 38 1.01 -3.89 -1.66
C SER A 38 0.61 -4.09 -3.12
N PRO A 39 -0.47 -3.50 -3.62
CA PRO A 39 -0.92 -3.73 -4.99
C PRO A 39 -0.23 -2.85 -6.04
N SER A 40 0.35 -1.69 -5.66
CA SER A 40 0.95 -0.74 -6.61
C SER A 40 2.45 -0.93 -6.73
N ALA A 41 2.97 -0.96 -7.97
CA ALA A 41 4.41 -1.01 -8.23
C ALA A 41 5.15 0.23 -7.71
N ARG A 42 4.55 1.43 -7.81
CA ARG A 42 5.15 2.66 -7.28
C ARG A 42 5.40 2.56 -5.78
N ALA A 43 4.41 2.16 -5.02
CA ALA A 43 4.51 2.05 -3.56
C ALA A 43 5.48 0.93 -3.15
N ALA A 44 5.39 -0.24 -3.78
CA ALA A 44 6.27 -1.36 -3.51
C ALA A 44 7.74 -1.02 -3.80
N GLY A 45 8.02 -0.30 -4.91
CA GLY A 45 9.36 0.18 -5.24
C GLY A 45 9.96 1.12 -4.20
N MET A 46 9.12 1.79 -3.39
CA MET A 46 9.50 2.65 -2.27
C MET A 46 9.48 1.92 -0.91
N GLY A 47 9.48 0.58 -0.89
CA GLY A 47 9.41 -0.20 0.34
C GLY A 47 8.14 0.00 1.16
N ASP A 48 7.03 0.37 0.50
CA ASP A 48 5.73 0.71 1.12
C ASP A 48 5.77 1.91 2.08
N ALA A 49 6.83 2.73 2.08
CA ALA A 49 6.85 4.02 2.76
C ALA A 49 6.03 5.05 1.97
N PHE A 50 4.72 4.86 1.87
CA PHE A 50 3.91 5.49 0.84
C PHE A 50 2.71 6.30 1.35
N THR A 51 2.27 6.17 2.59
CA THR A 51 1.07 6.82 3.14
C THR A 51 1.05 8.35 2.97
N ALA A 52 2.21 9.05 3.12
CA ALA A 52 2.32 10.49 2.90
C ALA A 52 2.75 10.86 1.46
N VAL A 53 3.19 9.88 0.67
CA VAL A 53 3.55 10.04 -0.75
C VAL A 53 2.33 9.86 -1.65
N ALA A 54 1.32 9.13 -1.19
CA ALA A 54 0.12 8.77 -1.93
C ALA A 54 -0.66 10.01 -2.40
N ASN A 55 -0.33 10.50 -3.59
CA ASN A 55 -0.85 11.71 -4.22
C ASN A 55 -1.45 11.46 -5.62
N ASP A 56 -1.56 10.21 -6.02
CA ASP A 56 -2.20 9.73 -7.25
C ASP A 56 -3.41 8.84 -6.94
N VAL A 57 -4.02 8.27 -7.96
CA VAL A 57 -5.24 7.44 -7.83
C VAL A 57 -5.03 6.21 -6.95
N THR A 58 -3.80 5.67 -6.88
CA THR A 58 -3.46 4.52 -6.03
C THR A 58 -3.54 4.84 -4.54
N ALA A 59 -3.68 6.12 -4.18
CA ALA A 59 -3.92 6.58 -2.81
C ALA A 59 -5.08 5.82 -2.13
N ILE A 60 -6.09 5.36 -2.86
CA ILE A 60 -7.21 4.58 -2.31
C ILE A 60 -6.74 3.34 -1.53
N PHE A 61 -5.59 2.76 -1.90
CA PHE A 61 -5.03 1.57 -1.26
C PHE A 61 -4.18 1.91 -0.02
N TYR A 62 -3.59 3.14 0.03
CA TYR A 62 -2.57 3.52 1.03
C TYR A 62 -3.03 4.62 1.96
N ASN A 63 -3.69 5.64 1.43
CA ASN A 63 -4.21 6.79 2.17
C ASN A 63 -5.31 7.48 1.36
N PRO A 64 -6.58 7.11 1.54
CA PRO A 64 -7.69 7.71 0.81
C PRO A 64 -7.74 9.24 0.85
N ALA A 65 -7.22 9.89 1.92
CA ALA A 65 -7.15 11.36 1.96
C ALA A 65 -6.26 11.95 0.85
N GLY A 66 -5.29 11.18 0.33
CA GLY A 66 -4.44 11.57 -0.80
C GLY A 66 -5.20 11.73 -2.11
N LEU A 67 -6.38 11.13 -2.27
CA LEU A 67 -7.25 11.34 -3.44
C LEU A 67 -7.63 12.81 -3.64
N THR A 68 -7.55 13.66 -2.60
CA THR A 68 -7.78 15.11 -2.76
C THR A 68 -6.77 15.83 -3.66
N ASN A 69 -5.68 15.14 -4.07
CA ASN A 69 -4.70 15.67 -5.02
C ASN A 69 -5.09 15.40 -6.48
N ILE A 70 -6.13 14.59 -6.75
CA ILE A 70 -6.61 14.29 -8.09
C ILE A 70 -7.47 15.45 -8.60
N GLU A 71 -7.15 15.95 -9.78
CA GLU A 71 -7.81 17.12 -10.41
C GLU A 71 -8.72 16.72 -11.59
N SER A 72 -8.59 15.48 -12.07
CA SER A 72 -9.31 14.98 -13.24
C SER A 72 -9.81 13.54 -13.00
N PHE A 73 -10.27 12.87 -14.05
CA PHE A 73 -10.55 11.44 -13.98
C PHE A 73 -9.24 10.67 -14.12
N ASP A 74 -8.85 9.97 -13.06
CA ASP A 74 -7.65 9.17 -13.02
C ASP A 74 -7.98 7.69 -12.84
N PHE A 75 -7.14 6.83 -13.43
CA PHE A 75 -7.25 5.37 -13.27
C PHE A 75 -5.87 4.75 -13.07
N SER A 76 -5.84 3.56 -12.43
CA SER A 76 -4.67 2.68 -12.43
C SER A 76 -5.12 1.23 -12.45
N PHE A 77 -4.33 0.42 -13.16
CA PHE A 77 -4.43 -1.04 -13.16
C PHE A 77 -3.08 -1.61 -12.76
N ASN A 78 -3.08 -2.59 -11.86
CA ASN A 78 -1.86 -3.16 -11.29
C ASN A 78 -1.93 -4.68 -11.34
N HIS A 79 -0.78 -5.29 -11.59
CA HIS A 79 -0.58 -6.73 -11.56
C HIS A 79 0.67 -7.05 -10.74
N THR A 80 0.56 -8.05 -9.89
CA THR A 80 1.66 -8.55 -9.08
C THR A 80 1.75 -10.05 -9.26
N ASP A 81 2.88 -10.53 -9.75
CA ASP A 81 3.27 -11.93 -9.61
C ASP A 81 3.72 -12.12 -8.16
N TRP A 82 2.95 -12.90 -7.40
CA TRP A 82 3.18 -13.14 -5.99
C TRP A 82 3.85 -14.51 -5.78
N ILE A 83 4.14 -14.84 -4.54
CA ILE A 83 4.81 -16.11 -4.20
C ILE A 83 3.92 -17.31 -4.51
N VAL A 84 4.53 -18.48 -4.78
CA VAL A 84 3.87 -19.79 -4.98
C VAL A 84 2.80 -19.72 -6.08
N ASN A 85 3.17 -19.19 -7.25
CA ASN A 85 2.29 -19.05 -8.43
C ASN A 85 0.96 -18.34 -8.16
N SER A 86 0.86 -17.58 -7.06
CA SER A 86 -0.31 -16.74 -6.82
C SER A 86 -0.14 -15.36 -7.47
N SER A 87 -1.23 -14.67 -7.69
CA SER A 87 -1.22 -13.35 -8.31
C SER A 87 -2.22 -12.39 -7.69
N ILE A 88 -1.92 -11.09 -7.80
CA ILE A 88 -2.82 -10.03 -7.41
C ILE A 88 -3.06 -9.12 -8.59
N ILE A 89 -4.33 -8.90 -8.87
CA ILE A 89 -4.79 -7.90 -9.83
C ILE A 89 -5.56 -6.83 -9.05
N SER A 90 -5.28 -5.58 -9.31
CA SER A 90 -6.08 -4.49 -8.74
C SER A 90 -6.35 -3.39 -9.77
N GLY A 91 -7.46 -2.73 -9.59
CA GLY A 91 -7.84 -1.59 -10.38
C GLY A 91 -8.47 -0.51 -9.53
N VAL A 92 -8.27 0.73 -9.95
CA VAL A 92 -8.83 1.90 -9.29
C VAL A 92 -9.16 2.97 -10.30
N VAL A 93 -10.25 3.67 -10.03
CA VAL A 93 -10.63 4.92 -10.70
C VAL A 93 -10.99 5.94 -9.64
N ALA A 94 -10.66 7.20 -9.88
CA ALA A 94 -11.09 8.29 -9.03
C ALA A 94 -11.31 9.57 -9.86
N MET A 95 -12.15 10.44 -9.32
CA MET A 95 -12.46 11.71 -9.95
C MET A 95 -12.91 12.76 -8.91
N PRO A 96 -12.77 14.05 -9.21
CA PRO A 96 -13.37 15.10 -8.42
C PRO A 96 -14.88 14.93 -8.31
N PHE A 97 -15.41 15.12 -7.09
CA PHE A 97 -16.84 15.01 -6.78
C PHE A 97 -17.28 16.18 -5.91
N GLY A 98 -18.08 17.06 -6.47
CA GLY A 98 -18.50 18.28 -5.79
C GLY A 98 -17.40 19.34 -5.71
N ARG A 99 -17.48 20.24 -4.71
CA ARG A 99 -16.58 21.41 -4.62
C ARG A 99 -15.26 21.16 -3.89
N SER A 100 -15.21 20.17 -3.04
CA SER A 100 -14.06 19.99 -2.11
C SER A 100 -13.66 18.55 -1.91
N GLY A 101 -14.25 17.61 -2.65
CA GLY A 101 -14.03 16.18 -2.44
C GLY A 101 -13.77 15.42 -3.72
N ASN A 102 -13.23 14.22 -3.54
CA ASN A 102 -12.94 13.26 -4.60
C ASN A 102 -13.55 11.91 -4.24
N LEU A 103 -14.09 11.23 -5.23
CA LEU A 103 -14.67 9.91 -5.10
C LEU A 103 -13.74 8.90 -5.79
N GLY A 104 -13.53 7.75 -5.16
CA GLY A 104 -12.73 6.65 -5.71
C GLY A 104 -13.44 5.32 -5.58
N LEU A 105 -13.26 4.47 -6.58
CA LEU A 105 -13.68 3.06 -6.58
C LEU A 105 -12.47 2.18 -6.85
N SER A 106 -12.36 1.07 -6.14
CA SER A 106 -11.29 0.10 -6.40
C SER A 106 -11.73 -1.33 -6.20
N PHE A 107 -10.99 -2.23 -6.84
CA PHE A 107 -11.04 -3.65 -6.56
C PHE A 107 -9.63 -4.20 -6.36
N ILE A 108 -9.52 -5.28 -5.59
CA ILE A 108 -8.34 -6.13 -5.47
C ILE A 108 -8.83 -7.57 -5.61
N LYS A 109 -8.18 -8.35 -6.44
CA LYS A 109 -8.41 -9.79 -6.58
C LYS A 109 -7.09 -10.51 -6.34
N PHE A 110 -7.10 -11.49 -5.46
CA PHE A 110 -6.01 -12.41 -5.21
C PHE A 110 -6.44 -13.80 -5.66
N ASP A 111 -5.62 -14.45 -6.47
CA ASP A 111 -5.83 -15.81 -6.95
C ASP A 111 -4.62 -16.66 -6.61
N THR A 112 -4.87 -17.86 -6.11
CA THR A 112 -3.85 -18.91 -6.00
C THR A 112 -3.88 -19.80 -7.25
N GLU A 113 -2.79 -20.53 -7.50
CA GLU A 113 -2.85 -21.66 -8.41
C GLU A 113 -3.82 -22.72 -7.88
N ASP A 114 -4.52 -23.37 -8.79
CA ASP A 114 -5.39 -24.51 -8.48
C ASP A 114 -4.55 -25.68 -7.95
N PHE A 115 -4.99 -26.34 -6.92
CA PHE A 115 -4.30 -27.48 -6.35
C PHE A 115 -5.21 -28.71 -6.22
N GLU A 116 -4.62 -29.88 -6.42
CA GLU A 116 -5.36 -31.13 -6.34
C GLU A 116 -5.63 -31.51 -4.87
N GLU A 117 -6.88 -31.89 -4.60
CA GLU A 117 -7.25 -32.42 -3.28
C GLU A 117 -6.55 -33.76 -3.03
N THR A 118 -5.91 -33.88 -1.87
CA THR A 118 -5.33 -35.14 -1.41
C THR A 118 -5.98 -35.57 -0.10
N THR A 119 -6.13 -36.88 0.10
CA THR A 119 -6.62 -37.47 1.34
C THR A 119 -5.65 -38.51 1.87
N VAL A 120 -5.86 -38.94 3.09
CA VAL A 120 -5.05 -40.04 3.68
C VAL A 120 -5.17 -41.35 2.89
N LEU A 121 -6.30 -41.54 2.21
CA LEU A 121 -6.57 -42.75 1.39
C LEU A 121 -6.12 -42.57 -0.05
N GLU A 122 -6.01 -41.35 -0.52
CA GLU A 122 -5.64 -40.98 -1.90
C GLU A 122 -4.56 -39.88 -1.87
N PRO A 123 -3.32 -40.23 -1.45
CA PRO A 123 -2.24 -39.25 -1.26
C PRO A 123 -1.71 -38.69 -2.60
N GLU A 124 -1.93 -39.37 -3.71
CA GLU A 124 -1.52 -38.96 -5.06
C GLU A 124 -2.55 -38.04 -5.73
N GLY A 125 -3.71 -37.81 -5.06
CA GLY A 125 -4.79 -36.96 -5.53
C GLY A 125 -6.12 -37.68 -5.67
N THR A 126 -7.22 -36.97 -5.38
CA THR A 126 -8.60 -37.48 -5.53
C THR A 126 -9.16 -37.22 -6.93
N GLY A 127 -8.43 -36.49 -7.79
CA GLY A 127 -8.89 -35.96 -9.08
C GLY A 127 -9.81 -34.75 -8.94
N ARG A 128 -10.00 -34.22 -7.72
CA ARG A 128 -10.75 -32.99 -7.47
C ARG A 128 -9.79 -31.80 -7.32
N THR A 129 -10.10 -30.72 -7.99
CA THR A 129 -9.32 -29.47 -7.91
C THR A 129 -9.95 -28.54 -6.88
N ILE A 130 -9.13 -27.98 -6.01
CA ILE A 130 -9.50 -26.96 -5.02
C ILE A 130 -8.99 -25.60 -5.51
N GLN A 131 -9.83 -24.58 -5.40
CA GLN A 131 -9.52 -23.20 -5.71
C GLN A 131 -9.57 -22.36 -4.44
N ALA A 132 -8.62 -21.42 -4.31
CA ALA A 132 -8.65 -20.41 -3.27
C ALA A 132 -8.40 -19.03 -3.88
N GLY A 133 -9.10 -18.03 -3.36
CA GLY A 133 -8.94 -16.68 -3.84
C GLY A 133 -9.76 -15.68 -3.03
N ASP A 134 -9.38 -14.43 -3.17
CA ASP A 134 -9.96 -13.35 -2.39
C ASP A 134 -10.34 -12.19 -3.29
N ILE A 135 -11.37 -11.45 -2.89
CA ILE A 135 -11.77 -10.21 -3.53
C ILE A 135 -12.04 -9.11 -2.50
N ALA A 136 -11.62 -7.90 -2.81
CA ALA A 136 -11.99 -6.71 -2.07
C ALA A 136 -12.52 -5.64 -3.02
N LEU A 137 -13.69 -5.08 -2.70
CA LEU A 137 -14.31 -3.97 -3.43
C LEU A 137 -14.43 -2.79 -2.49
N ALA A 138 -14.00 -1.61 -2.91
CA ALA A 138 -14.00 -0.45 -2.06
C ALA A 138 -14.55 0.81 -2.73
N LEU A 139 -15.20 1.62 -1.92
CA LEU A 139 -15.64 2.99 -2.21
C LEU A 139 -14.92 3.92 -1.24
N ALA A 140 -14.27 4.95 -1.76
CA ALA A 140 -13.59 5.96 -0.96
C ALA A 140 -14.12 7.37 -1.27
N TYR A 141 -14.12 8.19 -0.24
CA TYR A 141 -14.39 9.61 -0.36
C TYR A 141 -13.31 10.40 0.39
N ALA A 142 -12.73 11.37 -0.28
CA ALA A 142 -11.73 12.26 0.27
C ALA A 142 -12.23 13.71 0.26
N LEU A 143 -11.92 14.45 1.31
CA LEU A 143 -12.40 15.82 1.52
C LEU A 143 -11.25 16.72 1.98
N LYS A 144 -11.07 17.89 1.35
CA LYS A 144 -10.23 18.96 1.86
C LYS A 144 -10.96 19.70 2.98
N LEU A 145 -10.50 19.54 4.23
CA LEU A 145 -11.06 20.24 5.38
C LEU A 145 -10.53 21.68 5.48
N THR A 146 -9.25 21.84 5.13
CA THR A 146 -8.56 23.14 4.99
C THR A 146 -7.62 23.07 3.80
N ASP A 147 -6.97 24.17 3.45
CA ASP A 147 -5.96 24.21 2.37
C ASP A 147 -4.83 23.20 2.59
N ASN A 148 -4.52 22.89 3.85
CA ASN A 148 -3.39 22.04 4.25
C ASN A 148 -3.80 20.65 4.78
N LEU A 149 -5.07 20.45 5.16
CA LEU A 149 -5.53 19.21 5.80
C LEU A 149 -6.64 18.57 5.00
N SER A 150 -6.42 17.35 4.57
CA SER A 150 -7.41 16.49 3.95
C SER A 150 -7.76 15.31 4.86
N PHE A 151 -8.99 14.84 4.74
CA PHE A 151 -9.50 13.64 5.40
C PHE A 151 -10.00 12.66 4.34
N GLY A 152 -9.79 11.38 4.57
CA GLY A 152 -10.25 10.29 3.70
C GLY A 152 -10.98 9.21 4.47
N PHE A 153 -12.05 8.74 3.88
CA PHE A 153 -12.82 7.60 4.35
C PHE A 153 -12.92 6.57 3.23
N LYS A 154 -12.76 5.28 3.55
CA LYS A 154 -12.99 4.18 2.62
C LYS A 154 -13.83 3.11 3.29
N ALA A 155 -14.89 2.66 2.63
CA ALA A 155 -15.65 1.47 2.99
C ALA A 155 -15.28 0.35 2.02
N GLN A 156 -15.06 -0.85 2.53
CA GLN A 156 -14.59 -1.98 1.76
C GLN A 156 -15.36 -3.26 2.11
N TYR A 157 -15.85 -3.96 1.09
CA TYR A 157 -16.36 -5.32 1.18
C TYR A 157 -15.26 -6.31 0.82
N ILE A 158 -15.11 -7.36 1.61
CA ILE A 158 -14.07 -8.38 1.46
C ILE A 158 -14.73 -9.74 1.46
N GLU A 159 -14.32 -10.62 0.54
CA GLU A 159 -14.72 -12.02 0.49
C GLU A 159 -13.47 -12.87 0.24
N GLU A 160 -13.26 -13.86 1.09
CA GLU A 160 -12.25 -14.91 0.96
C GLU A 160 -12.98 -16.22 0.65
N THR A 161 -12.54 -16.93 -0.36
CA THR A 161 -13.13 -18.18 -0.79
C THR A 161 -12.05 -19.26 -0.73
N ILE A 162 -12.35 -20.36 -0.04
CA ILE A 162 -11.51 -21.56 -0.03
C ILE A 162 -12.44 -22.71 -0.38
N ASP A 163 -12.24 -23.27 -1.58
CA ASP A 163 -13.10 -24.28 -2.16
C ASP A 163 -14.56 -23.77 -2.28
N ILE A 164 -15.50 -24.37 -1.54
CA ILE A 164 -16.91 -23.99 -1.51
C ILE A 164 -17.26 -23.01 -0.38
N ASP A 165 -16.37 -22.86 0.58
CA ASP A 165 -16.61 -22.06 1.79
C ASP A 165 -16.14 -20.63 1.62
N LYS A 166 -16.86 -19.69 2.26
CA LYS A 166 -16.61 -18.26 2.14
C LYS A 166 -16.60 -17.55 3.49
N ALA A 167 -15.61 -16.68 3.67
CA ALA A 167 -15.62 -15.67 4.72
C ALA A 167 -15.90 -14.29 4.11
N LYS A 168 -16.67 -13.46 4.82
CA LYS A 168 -17.04 -12.12 4.36
C LYS A 168 -16.87 -11.10 5.47
N ALA A 169 -16.46 -9.89 5.10
CA ALA A 169 -16.35 -8.78 6.02
C ALA A 169 -16.67 -7.44 5.34
N ILE A 170 -17.06 -6.47 6.16
CA ILE A 170 -17.11 -5.06 5.76
C ILE A 170 -16.18 -4.31 6.69
N THR A 171 -15.30 -3.49 6.12
CA THR A 171 -14.32 -2.69 6.84
C THR A 171 -14.42 -1.22 6.48
N ALA A 172 -13.89 -0.38 7.37
CA ALA A 172 -13.72 1.04 7.14
C ALA A 172 -12.28 1.45 7.38
N ASP A 173 -11.77 2.35 6.53
CA ASP A 173 -10.48 3.00 6.71
C ASP A 173 -10.70 4.50 6.93
N PHE A 174 -9.88 5.08 7.81
CA PHE A 174 -9.89 6.52 8.12
C PHE A 174 -8.48 7.06 7.96
N SER A 175 -8.35 8.16 7.25
CA SER A 175 -7.03 8.70 6.96
C SER A 175 -6.98 10.22 6.97
N THR A 176 -5.77 10.74 7.19
CA THR A 176 -5.46 12.15 7.12
C THR A 176 -4.23 12.37 6.24
N TYR A 177 -4.20 13.54 5.60
CA TYR A 177 -3.08 13.99 4.78
C TYR A 177 -2.87 15.48 5.09
N TYR A 178 -1.73 15.83 5.70
CA TYR A 178 -1.45 17.16 6.19
C TYR A 178 -0.15 17.71 5.59
N ARG A 179 -0.25 18.80 4.83
CA ARG A 179 0.88 19.58 4.34
C ARG A 179 1.28 20.60 5.40
N THR A 180 2.48 20.49 5.95
CA THR A 180 2.88 21.30 7.13
C THR A 180 3.17 22.76 6.81
N GLY A 181 3.30 23.13 5.51
CA GLY A 181 3.74 24.46 5.09
C GLY A 181 5.24 24.69 5.21
N PHE A 182 6.01 23.72 5.74
CA PHE A 182 7.47 23.76 5.70
C PHE A 182 7.95 22.99 4.46
N ARG A 183 8.29 23.71 3.40
CA ARG A 183 8.53 23.14 2.08
C ARG A 183 7.31 22.30 1.67
N ASP A 184 7.53 21.11 1.16
CA ASP A 184 6.52 20.11 0.82
C ASP A 184 6.40 19.00 1.87
N LEU A 185 6.91 19.22 3.10
CA LEU A 185 6.82 18.24 4.20
C LEU A 185 5.36 17.87 4.45
N THR A 186 5.06 16.63 4.23
CA THR A 186 3.74 16.03 4.41
C THR A 186 3.77 15.03 5.56
N LEU A 187 2.76 15.09 6.41
CA LEU A 187 2.48 14.10 7.45
C LEU A 187 1.17 13.40 7.11
N ALA A 188 1.14 12.10 7.24
CA ALA A 188 -0.06 11.31 6.98
C ALA A 188 -0.25 10.22 8.01
N MET A 189 -1.50 9.91 8.30
CA MET A 189 -1.90 8.83 9.19
C MET A 189 -3.06 8.09 8.58
N ILE A 190 -3.08 6.78 8.78
CA ILE A 190 -4.21 5.93 8.37
C ILE A 190 -4.45 4.82 9.38
N MET A 191 -5.71 4.56 9.63
CA MET A 191 -6.21 3.34 10.27
C MET A 191 -6.97 2.54 9.22
N LYS A 192 -6.48 1.32 8.93
CA LYS A 192 -7.04 0.42 7.91
C LYS A 192 -7.75 -0.77 8.53
N ASN A 193 -8.74 -1.27 7.79
CA ASN A 193 -9.45 -2.51 8.07
C ASN A 193 -10.15 -2.52 9.43
N PHE A 194 -10.65 -1.38 9.86
CA PHE A 194 -11.51 -1.31 11.06
C PHE A 194 -12.87 -1.95 10.76
N GLY A 195 -13.23 -2.98 11.53
CA GLY A 195 -14.49 -3.71 11.34
C GLY A 195 -14.71 -4.80 12.37
N PRO A 196 -15.89 -5.43 12.36
CA PRO A 196 -16.19 -6.56 13.22
C PRO A 196 -15.37 -7.79 12.85
N GLU A 197 -15.24 -8.74 13.77
CA GLU A 197 -14.66 -10.05 13.47
C GLU A 197 -15.41 -10.74 12.33
N ALA A 198 -14.66 -11.33 11.41
CA ALA A 198 -15.20 -12.18 10.35
C ALA A 198 -15.38 -13.61 10.85
N LYS A 199 -16.14 -14.40 10.08
CA LYS A 199 -16.41 -15.79 10.39
C LYS A 199 -16.10 -16.65 9.16
N PHE A 200 -15.34 -17.73 9.38
CA PHE A 200 -15.15 -18.79 8.40
C PHE A 200 -15.68 -20.08 9.02
N LEU A 201 -16.67 -20.71 8.37
CA LEU A 201 -17.44 -21.82 8.93
C LEU A 201 -18.05 -21.46 10.29
N SER A 202 -17.55 -22.03 11.37
CA SER A 202 -17.98 -21.77 12.75
C SER A 202 -17.05 -20.84 13.52
N ASP A 203 -15.81 -20.65 13.06
CA ASP A 203 -14.76 -19.96 13.80
C ASP A 203 -14.68 -18.48 13.44
N LYS A 204 -14.56 -17.64 14.45
CA LYS A 204 -14.36 -16.20 14.26
C LYS A 204 -12.88 -15.86 14.26
N PHE A 205 -12.50 -14.93 13.40
CA PHE A 205 -11.15 -14.39 13.33
C PHE A 205 -11.16 -12.87 13.22
N LYS A 206 -10.04 -12.25 13.61
CA LYS A 206 -9.87 -10.80 13.55
C LYS A 206 -9.43 -10.35 12.18
N LEU A 207 -9.80 -9.13 11.83
CA LEU A 207 -9.31 -8.43 10.65
C LEU A 207 -7.88 -7.93 10.88
N PRO A 208 -7.08 -7.77 9.82
CA PRO A 208 -5.73 -7.22 9.92
C PRO A 208 -5.80 -5.69 10.10
N LEU A 209 -6.05 -5.26 11.34
CA LEU A 209 -6.11 -3.83 11.69
C LEU A 209 -4.71 -3.22 11.68
N TYR A 210 -4.54 -2.13 10.94
CA TYR A 210 -3.29 -1.37 10.82
C TYR A 210 -3.48 0.07 11.25
N PHE A 211 -2.40 0.61 11.80
CA PHE A 211 -2.24 2.05 12.00
C PHE A 211 -0.87 2.46 11.49
N ASN A 212 -0.83 3.31 10.45
CA ASN A 212 0.41 3.80 9.88
C ASN A 212 0.54 5.30 10.12
N ILE A 213 1.77 5.72 10.41
CA ILE A 213 2.19 7.12 10.45
C ILE A 213 3.35 7.27 9.47
N ASN A 214 3.23 8.22 8.57
CA ASN A 214 4.23 8.46 7.55
C ASN A 214 4.58 9.94 7.45
N THR A 215 5.82 10.22 7.12
CA THR A 215 6.32 11.55 6.75
C THR A 215 7.07 11.47 5.43
N ALA A 216 6.83 12.43 4.55
CA ALA A 216 7.51 12.53 3.26
C ALA A 216 7.90 13.97 2.97
N MET A 217 9.02 14.18 2.30
CA MET A 217 9.51 15.51 1.89
C MET A 217 10.42 15.39 0.68
N SER A 218 10.33 16.32 -0.26
CA SER A 218 11.35 16.49 -1.30
C SER A 218 12.58 17.17 -0.74
N LEU A 219 13.73 16.53 -0.87
CA LEU A 219 15.02 17.11 -0.52
C LEU A 219 15.46 18.12 -1.58
N ILE A 220 15.16 17.84 -2.85
CA ILE A 220 15.50 18.67 -4.02
C ILE A 220 14.29 18.69 -4.95
N GLY A 221 13.99 19.85 -5.50
CA GLY A 221 12.89 20.06 -6.44
C GLY A 221 11.51 19.91 -5.79
N GLU A 222 10.49 20.14 -6.59
CA GLU A 222 9.07 19.95 -6.25
C GLU A 222 8.45 19.00 -7.28
N GLN A 223 7.26 18.51 -7.02
CA GLN A 223 6.54 17.65 -7.96
C GLN A 223 6.38 18.35 -9.32
N GLY A 224 6.69 17.64 -10.42
CA GLY A 224 6.66 18.19 -11.78
C GLY A 224 7.90 18.99 -12.18
N SER A 225 8.90 19.16 -11.30
CA SER A 225 10.16 19.80 -11.70
C SER A 225 11.05 18.83 -12.50
N ALA A 226 11.98 19.38 -13.29
CA ALA A 226 12.89 18.59 -14.12
C ALA A 226 13.74 17.60 -13.30
N PHE A 227 13.97 17.87 -12.02
CA PHE A 227 14.60 16.97 -11.09
C PHE A 227 13.91 17.09 -9.74
N GLN A 228 13.43 15.96 -9.23
CA GLN A 228 12.88 15.88 -7.88
C GLN A 228 13.54 14.70 -7.14
N TRP A 229 13.88 14.91 -5.89
CA TRP A 229 14.32 13.85 -4.99
C TRP A 229 13.48 13.87 -3.72
N LEU A 230 12.60 12.88 -3.59
CA LEU A 230 11.70 12.69 -2.47
C LEU A 230 12.19 11.56 -1.56
N VAL A 231 12.04 11.76 -0.25
CA VAL A 231 12.30 10.74 0.77
C VAL A 231 11.07 10.58 1.66
N SER A 232 10.87 9.36 2.14
CA SER A 232 9.72 9.00 2.98
C SER A 232 10.12 8.04 4.08
N ALA A 233 9.52 8.18 5.25
CA ALA A 233 9.70 7.30 6.39
C ALA A 233 8.34 6.96 7.01
N GLU A 234 8.06 5.67 7.18
CA GLU A 234 6.78 5.17 7.69
C GLU A 234 6.98 4.24 8.88
N SER A 235 6.10 4.35 9.87
CA SER A 235 5.94 3.43 10.97
C SER A 235 4.60 2.75 10.84
N ALA A 236 4.59 1.42 10.81
CA ALA A 236 3.38 0.59 10.67
C ALA A 236 3.18 -0.26 11.92
N PHE A 237 2.03 -0.06 12.56
CA PHE A 237 1.60 -0.75 13.76
C PHE A 237 0.43 -1.65 13.42
N ALA A 238 0.56 -2.95 13.67
CA ALA A 238 -0.49 -3.92 13.42
C ALA A 238 -0.82 -4.75 14.67
N THR A 239 -2.02 -5.31 14.66
CA THR A 239 -2.48 -6.12 15.80
C THR A 239 -1.93 -7.54 15.77
N ASP A 240 -1.42 -8.01 14.65
CA ASP A 240 -1.05 -9.40 14.38
C ASP A 240 0.42 -9.63 14.01
N TYR A 241 1.24 -8.58 14.05
CA TYR A 241 2.70 -8.69 13.96
C TYR A 241 3.37 -7.55 14.74
N ARG A 242 4.71 -7.60 14.85
CA ARG A 242 5.50 -6.55 15.51
C ARG A 242 5.50 -5.26 14.69
N ASP A 243 5.79 -4.15 15.35
CA ASP A 243 5.93 -2.85 14.69
C ASP A 243 6.99 -2.93 13.58
N ARG A 244 6.68 -2.32 12.44
CA ARG A 244 7.50 -2.33 11.23
C ARG A 244 7.81 -0.90 10.83
N TYR A 245 8.95 -0.73 10.17
CA TYR A 245 9.38 0.59 9.71
C TYR A 245 9.82 0.48 8.25
N HIS A 246 9.49 1.50 7.48
CA HIS A 246 9.80 1.57 6.07
C HIS A 246 10.53 2.87 5.77
N LEU A 247 11.54 2.79 4.92
CA LEU A 247 12.18 3.94 4.31
C LEU A 247 12.05 3.84 2.80
N GLY A 248 11.69 4.94 2.17
CA GLY A 248 11.52 5.01 0.72
C GLY A 248 12.14 6.26 0.14
N THR A 249 12.58 6.15 -1.11
CA THR A 249 13.04 7.28 -1.91
C THR A 249 12.56 7.17 -3.33
N GLU A 250 12.23 8.31 -3.93
CA GLU A 250 11.81 8.44 -5.32
C GLU A 250 12.58 9.60 -5.96
N ILE A 251 13.22 9.35 -7.09
CA ILE A 251 13.94 10.37 -7.87
C ILE A 251 13.30 10.45 -9.25
N TRP A 252 12.76 11.63 -9.59
CA TRP A 252 12.27 11.95 -10.92
C TRP A 252 13.33 12.70 -11.71
N ILE A 253 13.54 12.31 -12.97
CA ILE A 253 14.48 12.91 -13.91
C ILE A 253 13.69 13.38 -15.13
N ALA A 254 13.83 14.65 -15.47
CA ALA A 254 13.14 15.35 -16.56
C ALA A 254 11.59 15.25 -16.49
N ASP A 255 11.03 14.97 -15.29
CA ASP A 255 9.60 14.66 -15.09
C ASP A 255 9.11 13.51 -16.01
N LEU A 256 10.04 12.67 -16.44
CA LEU A 256 9.82 11.58 -17.39
C LEU A 256 10.11 10.20 -16.80
N VAL A 257 11.26 10.04 -16.12
CA VAL A 257 11.72 8.77 -15.59
C VAL A 257 11.83 8.85 -14.08
N ALA A 258 11.25 7.89 -13.38
CA ALA A 258 11.39 7.72 -11.95
C ALA A 258 12.29 6.53 -11.63
N VAL A 259 13.15 6.69 -10.63
CA VAL A 259 13.90 5.60 -9.99
C VAL A 259 13.55 5.58 -8.52
N ARG A 260 13.27 4.39 -7.99
CA ARG A 260 12.79 4.19 -6.63
C ARG A 260 13.63 3.18 -5.90
N GLY A 261 13.76 3.38 -4.60
CA GLY A 261 14.37 2.42 -3.70
C GLY A 261 13.68 2.46 -2.35
N GLY A 262 13.64 1.32 -1.69
CA GLY A 262 13.05 1.22 -0.38
C GLY A 262 13.70 0.16 0.49
N TYR A 263 13.47 0.26 1.79
CA TYR A 263 13.90 -0.73 2.76
C TYR A 263 12.84 -0.95 3.84
N LYS A 264 12.55 -2.22 4.10
CA LYS A 264 11.56 -2.70 5.08
C LYS A 264 12.26 -3.31 6.27
N PHE A 265 12.09 -2.71 7.44
CA PHE A 265 12.70 -3.17 8.68
C PHE A 265 11.77 -4.08 9.45
N PHE A 266 12.33 -5.12 10.06
CA PHE A 266 11.63 -6.09 10.93
C PHE A 266 10.63 -6.96 10.20
N TYR A 267 10.87 -7.21 8.93
CA TYR A 267 10.25 -8.27 8.16
C TYR A 267 11.10 -9.55 8.26
N ASP A 268 10.46 -10.69 8.22
CA ASP A 268 11.15 -11.98 8.28
C ASP A 268 11.61 -12.42 6.87
N THR A 269 10.94 -11.95 5.82
CA THR A 269 11.15 -12.41 4.44
C THR A 269 11.44 -11.31 3.43
N GLU A 270 11.14 -10.05 3.75
CA GLU A 270 11.31 -8.91 2.84
C GLU A 270 12.30 -7.90 3.43
N ASP A 271 13.13 -7.29 2.60
CA ASP A 271 14.05 -6.26 3.05
C ASP A 271 14.14 -5.06 2.10
N TRP A 272 14.92 -5.12 1.02
CA TRP A 272 15.07 -4.01 0.09
C TRP A 272 14.16 -4.15 -1.14
N THR A 273 13.81 -3.02 -1.70
CA THR A 273 12.98 -2.93 -2.91
C THR A 273 13.56 -1.93 -3.87
N VAL A 274 13.32 -2.16 -5.16
CA VAL A 274 13.66 -1.19 -6.21
C VAL A 274 12.50 -1.05 -7.17
N GLY A 275 12.41 0.09 -7.83
CA GLY A 275 11.39 0.34 -8.83
C GLY A 275 11.83 1.37 -9.87
N ALA A 276 11.16 1.34 -10.99
CA ALA A 276 11.29 2.34 -12.05
C ALA A 276 9.92 2.76 -12.54
N GLY A 277 9.81 3.99 -13.02
CA GLY A 277 8.60 4.55 -13.61
C GLY A 277 8.90 5.33 -14.87
N LEU A 278 7.94 5.32 -15.79
CA LEU A 278 7.99 6.10 -17.02
C LEU A 278 6.69 6.87 -17.16
N LYS A 279 6.77 8.19 -17.26
CA LYS A 279 5.65 9.11 -17.47
C LYS A 279 5.64 9.58 -18.92
N LEU A 280 4.57 9.32 -19.63
CA LEU A 280 4.40 9.64 -21.03
C LEU A 280 3.26 10.64 -21.19
N GLY A 281 3.55 11.80 -21.79
CA GLY A 281 2.55 12.78 -22.21
C GLY A 281 1.94 12.38 -23.55
N VAL A 282 0.63 12.22 -23.64
CA VAL A 282 -0.11 11.91 -24.86
C VAL A 282 -1.16 13.01 -25.09
N GLY A 283 -0.76 14.10 -25.74
CA GLY A 283 -1.60 15.31 -25.86
C GLY A 283 -1.74 16.00 -24.50
N SER A 284 -2.99 16.18 -24.03
CA SER A 284 -3.29 16.73 -22.69
C SER A 284 -3.39 15.66 -21.60
N ARG A 285 -3.07 14.42 -21.90
CA ARG A 285 -3.20 13.26 -21.00
C ARG A 285 -1.84 12.76 -20.58
N GLU A 286 -1.79 12.14 -19.40
CA GLU A 286 -0.59 11.50 -18.90
C GLU A 286 -0.83 10.01 -18.72
N ILE A 287 0.15 9.19 -19.09
CA ILE A 287 0.19 7.75 -18.82
C ILE A 287 1.47 7.47 -18.05
N ILE A 288 1.35 6.74 -16.95
CA ILE A 288 2.47 6.31 -16.11
C ILE A 288 2.52 4.79 -16.12
N ILE A 289 3.72 4.25 -16.36
CA ILE A 289 4.01 2.82 -16.31
C ILE A 289 5.06 2.63 -15.25
N ASP A 290 4.80 1.77 -14.27
CA ASP A 290 5.73 1.47 -13.19
C ASP A 290 6.03 -0.01 -13.12
N VAL A 291 7.26 -0.33 -12.70
CA VAL A 291 7.71 -1.69 -12.38
C VAL A 291 8.41 -1.67 -11.04
N ALA A 292 8.22 -2.72 -10.23
CA ALA A 292 8.93 -2.87 -8.98
C ALA A 292 9.29 -4.33 -8.70
N TYR A 293 10.43 -4.47 -8.05
CA TYR A 293 10.99 -5.71 -7.56
C TYR A 293 11.16 -5.61 -6.05
N SER A 294 10.73 -6.64 -5.32
CA SER A 294 10.96 -6.76 -3.88
C SER A 294 11.85 -7.96 -3.61
N ASN A 295 12.94 -7.77 -2.86
CA ASN A 295 13.79 -8.88 -2.47
C ASN A 295 13.08 -9.72 -1.41
N PHE A 296 13.03 -11.03 -1.67
CA PHE A 296 12.54 -12.03 -0.71
C PHE A 296 13.69 -12.96 -0.35
N VAL A 297 13.89 -13.14 0.96
CA VAL A 297 15.04 -13.91 1.47
C VAL A 297 14.70 -15.40 1.44
N GLU A 298 15.56 -16.18 0.77
CA GLU A 298 15.82 -17.62 0.83
C GLU A 298 14.78 -18.63 0.31
N TYR A 299 13.45 -18.38 0.34
CA TYR A 299 12.50 -19.49 0.12
C TYR A 299 11.49 -19.28 -1.00
N PHE A 300 11.36 -18.06 -1.51
CA PHE A 300 10.34 -17.72 -2.50
C PHE A 300 10.95 -16.91 -3.65
N ASP A 301 10.38 -17.08 -4.84
CA ASP A 301 10.67 -16.21 -5.96
C ASP A 301 10.28 -14.77 -5.63
N PRO A 302 11.16 -13.80 -5.93
CA PRO A 302 10.90 -12.39 -5.62
C PRO A 302 9.69 -11.85 -6.38
N PRO A 303 8.74 -11.20 -5.70
CA PRO A 303 7.58 -10.62 -6.36
C PRO A 303 7.94 -9.52 -7.36
N LEU A 304 7.33 -9.61 -8.54
CA LEU A 304 7.42 -8.60 -9.58
C LEU A 304 6.07 -7.90 -9.75
N ARG A 305 6.09 -6.57 -9.81
CA ARG A 305 4.88 -5.75 -9.90
C ARG A 305 4.92 -4.84 -11.10
N PHE A 306 3.78 -4.73 -11.75
CA PHE A 306 3.56 -3.83 -12.88
C PHE A 306 2.34 -2.97 -12.60
N SER A 307 2.43 -1.69 -12.94
CA SER A 307 1.31 -0.76 -12.86
C SER A 307 1.23 0.07 -14.13
N ILE A 308 0.04 0.32 -14.60
CA ILE A 308 -0.26 1.30 -15.62
C ILE A 308 -1.38 2.20 -15.13
N GLY A 309 -1.19 3.50 -15.22
CA GLY A 309 -2.18 4.48 -14.82
C GLY A 309 -2.19 5.68 -15.75
N GLY A 310 -3.19 6.51 -15.59
CA GLY A 310 -3.29 7.72 -16.42
C GLY A 310 -4.36 8.68 -15.90
N SER A 311 -4.26 9.90 -16.40
CA SER A 311 -5.12 11.05 -16.11
C SER A 311 -5.78 11.55 -17.40
N PHE A 312 -7.11 11.87 -17.35
CA PHE A 312 -7.92 12.26 -18.52
C PHE A 312 -8.72 13.53 -18.28
#